data_7de3b0191f5655ed84d892ac99b6942d
#
_entry.id   7de3b0191f5655ed84d892ac99b6942d
#
_cell.length_a   1.000
_cell.length_b   1.000
_cell.length_c   1.000
_cell.angle_alpha   90.00
_cell.angle_beta   90.00
_cell.angle_gamma   90.00
#
_symmetry.space_group_name_H-M   'P 1'
#
loop_
_entity.id
_entity.type
_entity.pdbx_description
1 polymer ?
#
loop_
_entity_poly.entity_id
_entity_poly.type
_entity_poly.pdbx_seq_one_letter_code
_entity_poly.pdbx_strand_id
1 'polypeptide(L)'
;MNSLSIKWSVILIISLLPFFSVGQTIADVIRFSYQEPGGTARYTATGGSMGAIGPDLSSVNSNPAGISLYRKSEFSFSPSFISTRTTSRLISDRNGSALSESKLGINVQNLGMVFTSQPISEKWKQMNFAITLNNLNHFSNTTRFSGTSQGTLLQRFQEIANSDIGLDDFETGIASEAGALYDLNGDGKYDIDYQLSPKALLQREQEIQNTGSLSELAFSLAGNYNEKVSIGLTVGVPFISYYNVRNYAEVDKVKAPGGVPYFKDLSYREELSTTGGGANAKLGVIVKPQPNIRIGMAVHTPTFFNVSDIYQNELTYNYFENANETGAFLGSEATAEGSFEYRFKTPWRYFGNVGLVLGKKGFISGEVEYVNYASNRFNYNGFEEAENESNIEIAGRLGQAVAIRMGGEAVISNVYRLRAGLQFYTSPFKDDETSKTILSIGGGRRGEKYFFDVCFRYNQFNEVFFPYLTQNAPLQEVDKAIMKQSLIFTVGSKF
;
A
#
# COMPACT_ATOMS: atom_id res chain seq x y z
N MET A 1 17.09 -27.52 24.97
CA MET A 1 16.03 -28.12 24.14
C MET A 1 15.76 -27.13 23.01
N ASN A 2 16.38 -27.41 21.85
CA ASN A 2 16.35 -26.53 20.68
C ASN A 2 15.09 -26.84 19.89
N SER A 3 14.20 -25.85 19.74
CA SER A 3 13.09 -25.91 18.80
C SER A 3 13.62 -25.51 17.41
N LEU A 4 13.85 -26.50 16.55
CA LEU A 4 14.02 -26.28 15.13
C LEU A 4 12.68 -25.80 14.56
N SER A 5 12.58 -24.53 14.26
CA SER A 5 11.54 -24.01 13.38
C SER A 5 11.97 -24.31 11.93
N ILE A 6 11.34 -25.31 11.33
CA ILE A 6 11.47 -25.60 9.90
C ILE A 6 10.78 -24.47 9.15
N LYS A 7 11.57 -23.55 8.60
CA LYS A 7 11.09 -22.58 7.60
C LYS A 7 10.92 -23.35 6.29
N TRP A 8 9.71 -23.67 5.93
CA TRP A 8 9.35 -24.10 4.59
C TRP A 8 9.41 -22.88 3.68
N SER A 9 10.51 -22.72 2.97
CA SER A 9 10.59 -21.81 1.83
C SER A 9 9.68 -22.36 0.75
N VAL A 10 8.59 -21.65 0.46
CA VAL A 10 7.73 -21.94 -0.68
C VAL A 10 8.54 -21.64 -1.93
N ILE A 11 9.04 -22.69 -2.58
CA ILE A 11 9.58 -22.61 -3.94
C ILE A 11 8.38 -22.35 -4.85
N LEU A 12 8.19 -21.12 -5.22
CA LEU A 12 7.21 -20.70 -6.22
C LEU A 12 7.67 -21.28 -7.56
N ILE A 13 6.98 -22.30 -8.07
CA ILE A 13 7.15 -22.78 -9.45
C ILE A 13 6.62 -21.64 -10.32
N ILE A 14 7.53 -20.82 -10.85
CA ILE A 14 7.23 -19.82 -11.87
C ILE A 14 7.02 -20.61 -13.15
N SER A 15 5.75 -20.88 -13.49
CA SER A 15 5.37 -21.33 -14.81
C SER A 15 5.76 -20.26 -15.83
N LEU A 16 6.45 -20.66 -16.88
CA LEU A 16 6.83 -19.90 -18.05
C LEU A 16 5.62 -19.09 -18.57
N LEU A 17 5.54 -17.82 -18.23
CA LEU A 17 4.70 -16.85 -18.91
C LEU A 17 5.61 -15.83 -19.56
N PRO A 18 5.39 -15.45 -20.82
CA PRO A 18 6.16 -14.40 -21.47
C PRO A 18 6.00 -13.11 -20.65
N PHE A 19 7.12 -12.52 -20.26
CA PHE A 19 7.15 -11.25 -19.59
C PHE A 19 6.88 -10.14 -20.62
N PHE A 20 5.62 -9.78 -20.82
CA PHE A 20 5.35 -8.48 -21.39
C PHE A 20 5.71 -7.44 -20.32
N SER A 21 6.45 -6.43 -20.72
CA SER A 21 6.69 -5.23 -19.91
C SER A 21 5.37 -4.45 -19.80
N VAL A 22 4.41 -5.00 -19.07
CA VAL A 22 3.20 -4.28 -18.70
C VAL A 22 3.53 -3.56 -17.41
N GLY A 23 3.57 -2.23 -17.44
CA GLY A 23 3.98 -1.39 -16.32
C GLY A 23 3.15 -1.55 -15.03
N GLN A 24 2.05 -2.32 -15.05
CA GLN A 24 1.18 -2.55 -13.90
C GLN A 24 1.41 -3.94 -13.31
N THR A 25 1.73 -3.94 -12.01
CA THR A 25 2.07 -5.14 -11.26
C THR A 25 1.02 -5.47 -10.21
N ILE A 26 1.09 -6.67 -9.63
CA ILE A 26 0.29 -7.03 -8.45
C ILE A 26 0.49 -6.04 -7.29
N ALA A 27 1.66 -5.38 -7.20
CA ALA A 27 1.90 -4.35 -6.21
C ALA A 27 0.98 -3.12 -6.41
N ASP A 28 0.68 -2.75 -7.66
CA ASP A 28 -0.24 -1.65 -7.99
C ASP A 28 -1.68 -2.02 -7.64
N VAL A 29 -2.09 -3.26 -7.93
CA VAL A 29 -3.39 -3.78 -7.53
C VAL A 29 -3.62 -3.63 -6.02
N ILE A 30 -2.65 -4.06 -5.21
CA ILE A 30 -2.73 -3.94 -3.75
C ILE A 30 -2.67 -2.48 -3.31
N ARG A 31 -1.82 -1.66 -3.94
CA ARG A 31 -1.71 -0.22 -3.63
C ARG A 31 -3.05 0.51 -3.80
N PHE A 32 -3.83 0.18 -4.84
CA PHE A 32 -5.10 0.84 -5.15
C PHE A 32 -6.29 0.21 -4.40
N SER A 33 -6.24 -1.06 -4.07
CA SER A 33 -7.36 -1.78 -3.48
C SER A 33 -7.24 -2.06 -1.97
N TYR A 34 -6.02 -2.17 -1.43
CA TYR A 34 -5.81 -2.39 0.00
C TYR A 34 -5.98 -1.08 0.78
N GLN A 35 -6.82 -1.11 1.80
CA GLN A 35 -7.13 0.07 2.61
C GLN A 35 -6.79 -0.17 4.07
N GLU A 36 -6.13 0.83 4.67
CA GLU A 36 -5.95 0.97 6.11
C GLU A 36 -6.56 2.30 6.55
N PRO A 37 -7.90 2.39 6.66
CA PRO A 37 -8.56 3.67 6.82
C PRO A 37 -7.99 4.44 8.02
N GLY A 38 -7.56 5.66 7.73
CA GLY A 38 -7.33 6.68 8.72
C GLY A 38 -8.65 7.26 9.19
N GLY A 39 -8.57 8.28 10.04
CA GLY A 39 -9.77 8.94 10.51
C GLY A 39 -9.49 9.89 11.65
N THR A 40 -10.55 10.28 12.36
CA THR A 40 -10.40 11.04 13.60
C THR A 40 -9.53 10.27 14.60
N ALA A 41 -8.85 10.97 15.50
CA ALA A 41 -8.08 10.34 16.57
C ALA A 41 -8.97 9.41 17.42
N ARG A 42 -10.25 9.73 17.58
CA ARG A 42 -11.21 8.86 18.27
C ARG A 42 -11.47 7.56 17.53
N TYR A 43 -11.76 7.63 16.23
CA TYR A 43 -11.98 6.48 15.35
C TYR A 43 -10.75 5.57 15.34
N THR A 44 -9.57 6.14 15.13
CA THR A 44 -8.32 5.38 15.05
C THR A 44 -7.94 4.77 16.40
N ALA A 45 -8.13 5.50 17.52
CA ALA A 45 -7.83 4.99 18.85
C ALA A 45 -8.71 3.81 19.27
N THR A 46 -9.90 3.66 18.69
CA THR A 46 -10.79 2.49 18.89
C THR A 46 -10.57 1.41 17.83
N GLY A 47 -9.41 1.39 17.17
CA GLY A 47 -9.10 0.42 16.12
C GLY A 47 -9.99 0.51 14.89
N GLY A 48 -10.67 1.64 14.65
CA GLY A 48 -11.60 1.80 13.52
C GLY A 48 -12.92 1.03 13.66
N SER A 49 -13.20 0.37 14.80
CA SER A 49 -14.36 -0.49 15.01
C SER A 49 -15.65 0.27 15.37
N MET A 50 -15.91 1.41 14.72
CA MET A 50 -17.03 2.30 15.04
C MET A 50 -18.27 2.12 14.17
N GLY A 51 -18.30 1.11 13.28
CA GLY A 51 -19.38 0.90 12.31
C GLY A 51 -20.78 0.66 12.89
N ALA A 52 -20.89 0.20 14.15
CA ALA A 52 -22.16 0.10 14.87
C ALA A 52 -22.33 1.17 15.96
N ILE A 53 -21.24 1.82 16.37
CA ILE A 53 -21.25 2.72 17.53
C ILE A 53 -21.62 4.15 17.15
N GLY A 54 -20.98 4.72 16.10
CA GLY A 54 -21.15 6.16 15.75
C GLY A 54 -21.38 7.06 16.96
N PRO A 55 -21.61 8.32 16.86
CA PRO A 55 -21.28 9.18 15.73
C PRO A 55 -19.76 9.45 15.66
N ASP A 56 -19.22 9.35 14.49
CA ASP A 56 -17.90 9.81 14.12
C ASP A 56 -17.85 10.04 12.61
N LEU A 57 -17.21 11.13 12.15
CA LEU A 57 -17.15 11.46 10.71
C LEU A 57 -16.41 10.39 9.91
N SER A 58 -15.48 9.67 10.54
CA SER A 58 -14.76 8.58 9.91
C SER A 58 -15.54 7.27 9.85
N SER A 59 -16.72 7.18 10.47
CA SER A 59 -17.56 5.96 10.41
C SER A 59 -18.02 5.64 9.00
N VAL A 60 -18.02 6.61 8.07
CA VAL A 60 -18.30 6.41 6.63
C VAL A 60 -17.32 5.43 5.97
N ASN A 61 -16.13 5.21 6.57
CA ASN A 61 -15.15 4.26 6.08
C ASN A 61 -15.52 2.79 6.37
N SER A 62 -16.47 2.55 7.27
CA SER A 62 -16.98 1.22 7.58
C SER A 62 -18.49 1.13 7.42
N ASN A 63 -19.27 2.03 8.05
CA ASN A 63 -20.72 2.00 7.99
C ASN A 63 -21.32 3.42 7.97
N PRO A 64 -21.82 3.91 6.83
CA PRO A 64 -22.37 5.25 6.70
C PRO A 64 -23.60 5.50 7.58
N ALA A 65 -24.30 4.45 8.04
CA ALA A 65 -25.44 4.62 8.95
C ALA A 65 -25.04 5.27 10.30
N GLY A 66 -23.75 5.20 10.66
CA GLY A 66 -23.20 5.87 11.85
C GLY A 66 -23.39 7.39 11.85
N ILE A 67 -23.47 8.02 10.69
CA ILE A 67 -23.71 9.46 10.53
C ILE A 67 -25.10 9.87 11.06
N SER A 68 -26.10 8.99 11.02
CA SER A 68 -27.44 9.25 11.56
C SER A 68 -27.49 9.45 13.08
N LEU A 69 -26.44 9.06 13.77
CA LEU A 69 -26.35 9.11 15.24
C LEU A 69 -25.88 10.46 15.78
N TYR A 70 -25.47 11.39 14.91
CA TYR A 70 -25.20 12.76 15.29
C TYR A 70 -26.49 13.48 15.72
N ARG A 71 -26.40 14.25 16.79
CA ARG A 71 -27.50 15.05 17.36
C ARG A 71 -27.24 16.56 17.27
N LYS A 72 -26.01 16.94 16.98
CA LYS A 72 -25.57 18.33 16.74
C LYS A 72 -24.69 18.34 15.52
N SER A 73 -24.74 19.38 14.77
CA SER A 73 -23.80 19.62 13.68
C SER A 73 -22.37 19.69 14.24
N GLU A 74 -21.41 19.14 13.52
CA GLU A 74 -20.03 19.02 13.98
C GLU A 74 -19.07 19.24 12.83
N PHE A 75 -17.99 19.95 13.09
CA PHE A 75 -16.81 20.05 12.24
C PHE A 75 -15.63 19.40 12.94
N SER A 76 -14.78 18.69 12.21
CA SER A 76 -13.52 18.18 12.72
C SER A 76 -12.39 18.21 11.69
N PHE A 77 -11.18 18.39 12.21
CA PHE A 77 -9.92 18.35 11.46
C PHE A 77 -8.93 17.46 12.20
N SER A 78 -8.30 16.53 11.48
CA SER A 78 -7.45 15.49 12.06
C SER A 78 -6.11 15.39 11.34
N PRO A 79 -5.13 16.26 11.66
CA PRO A 79 -3.76 16.12 11.18
C PRO A 79 -3.05 14.96 11.87
N SER A 80 -2.05 14.38 11.19
CA SER A 80 -1.22 13.31 11.74
C SER A 80 0.24 13.46 11.37
N PHE A 81 1.12 13.01 12.27
CA PHE A 81 2.53 12.81 12.04
C PHE A 81 2.79 11.31 11.95
N ILE A 82 3.40 10.88 10.85
CA ILE A 82 3.67 9.48 10.56
C ILE A 82 5.17 9.28 10.46
N SER A 83 5.72 8.36 11.26
CA SER A 83 7.10 7.91 11.17
C SER A 83 7.11 6.48 10.65
N THR A 84 7.76 6.24 9.51
CA THR A 84 7.99 4.91 8.96
C THR A 84 9.47 4.61 9.01
N ARG A 85 9.87 3.59 9.77
CA ARG A 85 11.22 3.04 9.77
C ARG A 85 11.23 1.73 9.03
N THR A 86 12.14 1.61 8.07
CA THR A 86 12.37 0.39 7.30
C THR A 86 13.78 -0.10 7.58
N THR A 87 13.92 -1.37 7.94
CA THR A 87 15.21 -2.04 8.10
C THR A 87 15.31 -3.16 7.09
N SER A 88 16.31 -3.14 6.21
CA SER A 88 16.42 -4.06 5.08
C SER A 88 17.80 -4.72 5.05
N ARG A 89 17.85 -5.97 4.58
CA ARG A 89 19.08 -6.74 4.44
C ARG A 89 19.01 -7.66 3.23
N LEU A 90 20.05 -7.65 2.40
CA LEU A 90 20.26 -8.63 1.34
C LEU A 90 20.59 -9.99 1.96
N ILE A 91 19.76 -11.03 1.70
CA ILE A 91 19.89 -12.36 2.34
C ILE A 91 21.09 -13.11 1.80
N SER A 92 21.40 -12.97 0.52
CA SER A 92 22.55 -13.62 -0.13
C SER A 92 23.89 -13.11 0.40
N ASP A 93 23.95 -11.91 0.97
CA ASP A 93 25.14 -11.43 1.68
C ASP A 93 25.12 -11.85 3.16
N ARG A 94 25.79 -12.97 3.45
CA ARG A 94 25.86 -13.52 4.84
C ARG A 94 26.54 -12.58 5.83
N ASN A 95 27.42 -11.72 5.35
CA ASN A 95 28.20 -10.77 6.17
C ASN A 95 27.62 -9.35 6.10
N GLY A 96 26.62 -9.12 5.25
CA GLY A 96 25.98 -7.84 5.05
C GLY A 96 25.22 -7.36 6.28
N SER A 97 25.36 -6.07 6.57
CA SER A 97 24.65 -5.41 7.66
C SER A 97 23.25 -4.97 7.19
N ALA A 98 22.28 -5.05 8.10
CA ALA A 98 20.99 -4.45 7.87
C ALA A 98 21.09 -2.91 7.88
N LEU A 99 20.51 -2.26 6.89
CA LEU A 99 20.40 -0.80 6.80
C LEU A 99 19.02 -0.35 7.29
N SER A 100 18.98 0.77 8.01
CA SER A 100 17.73 1.32 8.54
C SER A 100 17.54 2.74 8.05
N GLU A 101 16.40 2.98 7.42
CA GLU A 101 15.96 4.31 6.97
C GLU A 101 14.70 4.72 7.71
N SER A 102 14.55 6.03 7.95
CA SER A 102 13.37 6.57 8.63
C SER A 102 12.84 7.77 7.85
N LYS A 103 11.55 7.73 7.54
CA LYS A 103 10.84 8.82 6.85
C LYS A 103 9.74 9.38 7.75
N LEU A 104 9.76 10.69 7.94
CA LEU A 104 8.70 11.44 8.60
C LEU A 104 7.77 12.02 7.56
N GLY A 105 6.47 11.91 7.79
CA GLY A 105 5.43 12.50 6.96
C GLY A 105 4.36 13.19 7.79
N ILE A 106 3.74 14.19 7.19
CA ILE A 106 2.54 14.84 7.72
C ILE A 106 1.38 14.48 6.78
N ASN A 107 0.23 14.14 7.34
CA ASN A 107 -0.95 13.82 6.56
C ASN A 107 -2.22 14.34 7.25
N VAL A 108 -3.27 14.57 6.46
CA VAL A 108 -4.62 14.83 6.96
C VAL A 108 -5.40 13.52 6.94
N GLN A 109 -5.66 12.96 8.13
CA GLN A 109 -6.37 11.69 8.27
C GLN A 109 -7.87 11.84 8.05
N ASN A 110 -8.43 12.98 8.50
CA ASN A 110 -9.82 13.32 8.32
C ASN A 110 -10.01 14.85 8.37
N LEU A 111 -10.84 15.33 7.48
CA LEU A 111 -11.43 16.66 7.52
C LEU A 111 -12.91 16.50 7.18
N GLY A 112 -13.81 17.03 7.99
CA GLY A 112 -15.22 16.85 7.67
C GLY A 112 -16.16 17.68 8.48
N MET A 113 -17.39 17.71 7.97
CA MET A 113 -18.52 18.41 8.57
C MET A 113 -19.78 17.57 8.44
N VAL A 114 -20.58 17.55 9.48
CA VAL A 114 -21.92 16.98 9.47
C VAL A 114 -22.94 18.04 9.85
N PHE A 115 -24.00 18.09 9.08
CA PHE A 115 -25.19 18.91 9.31
C PHE A 115 -26.30 18.01 9.81
N THR A 116 -26.88 18.34 10.95
CA THR A 116 -27.96 17.56 11.56
C THR A 116 -29.29 18.27 11.39
N SER A 117 -30.33 17.49 11.08
CA SER A 117 -31.71 17.98 10.97
C SER A 117 -32.64 17.01 11.70
N GLN A 118 -33.63 17.56 12.38
CA GLN A 118 -34.75 16.85 12.97
C GLN A 118 -35.98 17.07 12.10
N PRO A 119 -36.37 16.09 11.27
CA PRO A 119 -37.54 16.24 10.41
C PRO A 119 -38.83 16.38 11.25
N ILE A 120 -39.82 17.04 10.70
CA ILE A 120 -41.19 17.08 11.26
C ILE A 120 -41.82 15.71 10.93
N SER A 121 -41.46 14.68 11.68
CA SER A 121 -41.91 13.30 11.48
C SER A 121 -41.93 12.56 12.81
N GLU A 122 -43.04 11.86 13.07
CA GLU A 122 -43.12 11.01 14.25
C GLU A 122 -42.14 9.86 14.22
N LYS A 123 -41.76 9.37 13.03
CA LYS A 123 -40.93 8.15 12.83
C LYS A 123 -39.48 8.48 12.55
N TRP A 124 -39.17 9.44 11.69
CA TRP A 124 -37.81 9.86 11.40
C TRP A 124 -37.32 10.84 12.45
N LYS A 125 -36.40 10.42 13.31
CA LYS A 125 -35.92 11.22 14.45
C LYS A 125 -34.71 12.06 14.10
N GLN A 126 -33.98 11.71 13.02
CA GLN A 126 -32.79 12.41 12.58
C GLN A 126 -32.59 12.18 11.08
N MET A 127 -32.19 13.23 10.36
CA MET A 127 -31.69 13.17 9.00
C MET A 127 -30.42 14.03 8.93
N ASN A 128 -29.32 13.42 8.61
CA ASN A 128 -28.00 14.06 8.66
C ASN A 128 -27.32 13.96 7.30
N PHE A 129 -26.68 15.05 6.92
CA PHE A 129 -25.82 15.12 5.73
C PHE A 129 -24.38 15.38 6.17
N ALA A 130 -23.41 14.68 5.59
CA ALA A 130 -22.00 14.88 5.89
C ALA A 130 -21.16 14.97 4.61
N ILE A 131 -20.12 15.80 4.69
CA ILE A 131 -19.03 15.87 3.72
C ILE A 131 -17.76 15.56 4.48
N THR A 132 -17.01 14.56 4.01
CA THR A 132 -15.77 14.14 4.66
C THR A 132 -14.67 13.87 3.64
N LEU A 133 -13.47 14.30 3.95
CA LEU A 133 -12.24 13.89 3.31
C LEU A 133 -11.54 12.92 4.25
N ASN A 134 -11.34 11.69 3.83
CA ASN A 134 -10.69 10.64 4.61
C ASN A 134 -9.45 10.10 3.90
N ASN A 135 -8.38 9.90 4.64
CA ASN A 135 -7.22 9.15 4.14
C ASN A 135 -7.51 7.65 4.25
N LEU A 136 -7.42 6.92 3.14
CA LEU A 136 -7.65 5.48 3.08
C LEU A 136 -6.36 4.67 3.12
N ASN A 137 -5.23 5.26 2.66
CA ASN A 137 -3.90 4.67 2.75
C ASN A 137 -2.82 5.74 2.60
N HIS A 138 -1.63 5.48 3.15
CA HIS A 138 -0.47 6.38 3.08
C HIS A 138 0.77 5.60 2.68
N PHE A 139 1.43 6.02 1.60
CA PHE A 139 2.48 5.25 0.92
C PHE A 139 3.90 5.63 1.31
N SER A 140 4.10 6.74 2.06
CA SER A 140 5.44 7.28 2.31
C SER A 140 6.32 6.33 3.13
N ASN A 141 7.38 5.85 2.50
CA ASN A 141 8.47 5.11 3.12
C ASN A 141 9.74 5.25 2.28
N THR A 142 10.89 4.93 2.89
CA THR A 142 12.17 4.79 2.21
C THR A 142 12.74 3.44 2.59
N THR A 143 13.20 2.66 1.61
CA THR A 143 13.84 1.38 1.80
C THR A 143 15.23 1.45 1.18
N ARG A 144 16.27 1.02 1.89
CA ARG A 144 17.63 0.96 1.36
C ARG A 144 18.31 -0.31 1.81
N PHE A 145 18.92 -1.03 0.88
CA PHE A 145 19.81 -2.13 1.20
C PHE A 145 21.13 -1.98 0.44
N SER A 146 22.16 -2.61 0.97
CA SER A 146 23.46 -2.74 0.32
C SER A 146 24.04 -4.10 0.70
N GLY A 147 24.79 -4.72 -0.20
CA GLY A 147 25.44 -6.00 0.04
C GLY A 147 26.15 -6.51 -1.19
N THR A 148 26.84 -7.65 -1.01
CA THR A 148 27.63 -8.29 -2.06
C THR A 148 27.06 -9.68 -2.37
N SER A 149 26.81 -9.95 -3.65
CA SER A 149 26.33 -11.26 -4.09
C SER A 149 26.64 -11.53 -5.56
N GLN A 150 26.45 -12.78 -5.99
CA GLN A 150 26.56 -13.19 -7.40
C GLN A 150 25.36 -12.72 -8.20
N GLY A 151 25.54 -12.60 -9.52
CA GLY A 151 24.51 -12.16 -10.46
C GLY A 151 24.57 -10.66 -10.74
N THR A 152 23.83 -10.23 -11.74
CA THR A 152 23.70 -8.82 -12.16
C THR A 152 22.31 -8.54 -12.69
N LEU A 153 21.85 -7.28 -12.61
CA LEU A 153 20.63 -6.82 -13.24
C LEU A 153 20.66 -7.06 -14.76
N LEU A 154 21.83 -6.99 -15.37
CA LEU A 154 21.98 -7.22 -16.81
C LEU A 154 21.58 -8.62 -17.26
N GLN A 155 21.64 -9.63 -16.36
CA GLN A 155 21.14 -10.97 -16.68
C GLN A 155 19.62 -10.97 -16.90
N ARG A 156 18.87 -10.15 -16.17
CA ARG A 156 17.43 -9.95 -16.43
C ARG A 156 17.24 -9.35 -17.82
N PHE A 157 17.97 -8.30 -18.14
CA PHE A 157 17.86 -7.65 -19.44
C PHE A 157 18.27 -8.58 -20.59
N GLN A 158 19.33 -9.37 -20.41
CA GLN A 158 19.74 -10.38 -21.36
C GLN A 158 18.67 -11.47 -21.57
N GLU A 159 18.05 -11.96 -20.50
CA GLU A 159 16.96 -12.95 -20.57
C GLU A 159 15.77 -12.42 -21.37
N ILE A 160 15.37 -11.16 -21.14
CA ILE A 160 14.27 -10.51 -21.86
C ILE A 160 14.65 -10.29 -23.34
N ALA A 161 15.80 -9.70 -23.60
CA ALA A 161 16.28 -9.41 -24.97
C ALA A 161 16.41 -10.68 -25.84
N ASN A 162 16.75 -11.81 -25.21
CA ASN A 162 16.90 -13.11 -25.89
C ASN A 162 15.59 -13.95 -25.87
N SER A 163 14.49 -13.42 -25.37
CA SER A 163 13.16 -14.04 -25.42
C SER A 163 12.39 -13.56 -26.66
N ASP A 164 11.16 -14.03 -26.79
CA ASP A 164 10.22 -13.60 -27.84
C ASP A 164 9.86 -12.10 -27.74
N ILE A 165 10.14 -11.45 -26.60
CA ILE A 165 9.91 -10.00 -26.38
C ILE A 165 10.95 -9.18 -27.16
N GLY A 166 12.22 -9.61 -27.16
CA GLY A 166 13.32 -8.88 -27.78
C GLY A 166 13.70 -7.60 -27.02
N LEU A 167 14.10 -6.57 -27.76
CA LEU A 167 14.35 -5.25 -27.18
C LEU A 167 13.03 -4.50 -26.98
N ASP A 168 12.72 -4.17 -25.73
CA ASP A 168 11.67 -3.23 -25.35
C ASP A 168 12.24 -1.82 -25.20
N ASP A 169 11.36 -0.81 -25.21
CA ASP A 169 11.79 0.60 -25.16
C ASP A 169 12.31 1.05 -23.77
N PHE A 170 12.10 0.27 -22.68
CA PHE A 170 12.25 0.77 -21.31
C PHE A 170 13.31 0.06 -20.46
N GLU A 171 13.57 -1.22 -20.71
CA GLU A 171 14.57 -2.01 -19.97
C GLU A 171 15.71 -2.41 -20.94
N THR A 172 15.39 -3.27 -21.89
CA THR A 172 16.40 -3.87 -22.79
C THR A 172 16.87 -2.93 -23.89
N GLY A 173 16.03 -2.05 -24.39
CA GLY A 173 16.41 -1.04 -25.38
C GLY A 173 17.42 -0.05 -24.83
N ILE A 174 17.14 0.54 -23.65
CA ILE A 174 18.10 1.45 -23.02
C ILE A 174 19.40 0.74 -22.62
N ALA A 175 19.32 -0.56 -22.24
CA ALA A 175 20.53 -1.34 -21.94
C ALA A 175 21.38 -1.59 -23.20
N SER A 176 20.75 -1.80 -24.35
CA SER A 176 21.43 -1.91 -25.64
C SER A 176 22.03 -0.56 -26.08
N GLU A 177 21.28 0.54 -25.96
CA GLU A 177 21.76 1.88 -26.27
C GLU A 177 22.94 2.30 -25.37
N ALA A 178 22.91 1.95 -24.10
CA ALA A 178 24.00 2.18 -23.16
C ALA A 178 25.20 1.24 -23.38
N GLY A 179 25.14 0.29 -24.33
CA GLY A 179 26.20 -0.67 -24.60
C GLY A 179 26.34 -1.77 -23.52
N ALA A 180 25.38 -1.94 -22.63
CA ALA A 180 25.36 -2.97 -21.61
C ALA A 180 24.86 -4.33 -22.15
N LEU A 181 24.11 -4.30 -23.26
CA LEU A 181 23.70 -5.45 -24.07
C LEU A 181 24.31 -5.30 -25.48
N TYR A 182 24.96 -6.31 -25.99
CA TYR A 182 25.59 -6.29 -27.31
C TYR A 182 25.54 -7.69 -27.95
N ASP A 183 25.52 -7.75 -29.28
CA ASP A 183 25.62 -9.01 -30.03
C ASP A 183 27.06 -9.18 -30.50
N LEU A 184 27.86 -9.97 -29.77
CA LEU A 184 29.29 -10.15 -30.03
C LEU A 184 29.55 -10.94 -31.32
N ASN A 185 28.68 -11.89 -31.66
CA ASN A 185 28.89 -12.86 -32.73
C ASN A 185 28.08 -12.56 -33.99
N GLY A 186 27.14 -11.63 -33.92
CA GLY A 186 26.21 -11.33 -35.03
C GLY A 186 25.16 -12.44 -35.23
N ASP A 187 24.88 -13.22 -34.20
CA ASP A 187 23.94 -14.35 -34.24
C ASP A 187 22.50 -13.97 -33.81
N GLY A 188 22.29 -12.69 -33.51
CA GLY A 188 21.02 -12.16 -33.06
C GLY A 188 20.72 -12.41 -31.60
N LYS A 189 21.71 -12.84 -30.81
CA LYS A 189 21.63 -13.00 -29.35
C LYS A 189 22.46 -11.95 -28.64
N TYR A 190 21.91 -11.46 -27.57
CA TYR A 190 22.55 -10.43 -26.76
C TYR A 190 23.43 -11.06 -25.67
N ASP A 191 24.62 -10.51 -25.55
CA ASP A 191 25.64 -10.85 -24.57
C ASP A 191 25.79 -9.73 -23.53
N ILE A 192 26.41 -10.06 -22.38
CA ILE A 192 26.77 -9.16 -21.29
C ILE A 192 28.16 -9.48 -20.75
N ASP A 193 28.89 -8.50 -20.23
CA ASP A 193 30.23 -8.71 -19.68
C ASP A 193 30.28 -9.70 -18.53
N TYR A 194 29.22 -9.76 -17.70
CA TYR A 194 29.14 -10.64 -16.54
C TYR A 194 29.30 -12.14 -16.90
N GLN A 195 28.90 -12.56 -18.07
CA GLN A 195 29.07 -13.97 -18.50
C GLN A 195 30.52 -14.42 -18.62
N LEU A 196 31.47 -13.48 -18.72
CA LEU A 196 32.91 -13.78 -18.72
C LEU A 196 33.41 -14.20 -17.32
N SER A 197 32.72 -13.83 -16.26
CA SER A 197 32.98 -14.19 -14.86
C SER A 197 31.71 -14.45 -14.06
N PRO A 198 30.96 -15.52 -14.35
CA PRO A 198 29.58 -15.71 -13.82
C PRO A 198 29.52 -16.02 -12.32
N LYS A 199 30.66 -16.14 -11.66
CA LYS A 199 30.79 -16.32 -10.20
C LYS A 199 31.34 -15.09 -9.49
N ALA A 200 31.61 -14.02 -10.21
CA ALA A 200 32.07 -12.77 -9.63
C ALA A 200 31.04 -12.22 -8.64
N LEU A 201 31.53 -11.58 -7.60
CA LEU A 201 30.72 -10.93 -6.59
C LEU A 201 30.67 -9.45 -6.89
N LEU A 202 29.46 -8.92 -7.12
CA LEU A 202 29.24 -7.50 -7.29
C LEU A 202 28.69 -6.89 -6.00
N GLN A 203 29.21 -5.72 -5.65
CA GLN A 203 28.59 -4.86 -4.63
C GLN A 203 27.36 -4.21 -5.23
N ARG A 204 26.23 -4.35 -4.57
CA ARG A 204 24.97 -3.76 -5.00
C ARG A 204 24.33 -2.92 -3.92
N GLU A 205 23.60 -1.95 -4.35
CA GLU A 205 22.83 -1.07 -3.49
C GLU A 205 21.51 -0.70 -4.17
N GLN A 206 20.45 -0.58 -3.41
CA GLN A 206 19.21 0.00 -3.90
C GLN A 206 18.60 0.91 -2.85
N GLU A 207 18.10 2.05 -3.33
CA GLU A 207 17.23 2.94 -2.57
C GLU A 207 15.88 3.07 -3.28
N ILE A 208 14.81 2.82 -2.53
CA ILE A 208 13.42 2.93 -2.99
C ILE A 208 12.72 3.99 -2.15
N GLN A 209 12.23 5.04 -2.77
CA GLN A 209 11.47 6.09 -2.13
C GLN A 209 10.03 6.08 -2.63
N ASN A 210 9.08 5.87 -1.72
CA ASN A 210 7.66 5.99 -2.00
C ASN A 210 7.10 7.25 -1.33
N THR A 211 6.19 7.93 -2.01
CA THR A 211 5.39 9.03 -1.46
C THR A 211 3.98 8.98 -1.99
N GLY A 212 3.06 9.67 -1.31
CA GLY A 212 1.69 9.81 -1.75
C GLY A 212 0.66 9.13 -0.85
N SER A 213 -0.57 9.12 -1.29
CA SER A 213 -1.70 8.59 -0.55
C SER A 213 -2.88 8.23 -1.46
N LEU A 214 -3.75 7.38 -0.91
CA LEU A 214 -5.12 7.17 -1.38
C LEU A 214 -6.05 7.89 -0.41
N SER A 215 -6.83 8.85 -0.90
CA SER A 215 -7.78 9.63 -0.12
C SER A 215 -9.16 9.61 -0.78
N GLU A 216 -10.23 9.86 -0.02
CA GLU A 216 -11.60 9.84 -0.52
C GLU A 216 -12.37 11.06 -0.02
N LEU A 217 -12.95 11.80 -0.94
CA LEU A 217 -13.99 12.78 -0.64
C LEU A 217 -15.34 12.05 -0.66
N ALA A 218 -16.09 12.10 0.46
CA ALA A 218 -17.33 11.35 0.63
C ALA A 218 -18.50 12.26 0.99
N PHE A 219 -19.63 12.06 0.31
CA PHE A 219 -20.90 12.72 0.56
C PHE A 219 -21.87 11.69 1.12
N SER A 220 -22.34 11.92 2.34
CA SER A 220 -23.14 10.94 3.06
C SER A 220 -24.49 11.51 3.48
N LEU A 221 -25.54 10.72 3.29
CA LEU A 221 -26.88 10.99 3.79
C LEU A 221 -27.31 9.83 4.70
N ALA A 222 -27.74 10.13 5.93
CA ALA A 222 -28.14 9.09 6.85
C ALA A 222 -29.33 9.52 7.71
N GLY A 223 -30.22 8.56 7.96
CA GLY A 223 -31.43 8.80 8.74
C GLY A 223 -31.59 7.77 9.88
N ASN A 224 -32.23 8.20 10.97
CA ASN A 224 -32.57 7.35 12.10
C ASN A 224 -34.10 7.22 12.22
N TYR A 225 -34.59 5.99 12.12
CA TYR A 225 -36.01 5.65 12.18
C TYR A 225 -36.36 5.06 13.56
N ASN A 226 -37.32 5.68 14.25
CA ASN A 226 -37.82 5.31 15.58
C ASN A 226 -36.73 5.09 16.63
N GLU A 227 -35.56 5.72 16.50
CA GLU A 227 -34.37 5.48 17.32
C GLU A 227 -33.85 4.02 17.33
N LYS A 228 -34.45 3.12 16.53
CA LYS A 228 -34.15 1.69 16.47
C LYS A 228 -33.33 1.32 15.23
N VAL A 229 -33.61 1.93 14.09
CA VAL A 229 -32.96 1.61 12.82
C VAL A 229 -32.30 2.87 12.26
N SER A 230 -31.04 2.78 11.91
CA SER A 230 -30.28 3.79 11.19
C SER A 230 -29.92 3.25 9.81
N ILE A 231 -30.08 4.07 8.79
CA ILE A 231 -29.73 3.76 7.39
C ILE A 231 -28.85 4.89 6.88
N GLY A 232 -27.82 4.56 6.12
CA GLY A 232 -26.91 5.54 5.53
C GLY A 232 -26.47 5.14 4.14
N LEU A 233 -26.36 6.15 3.29
CA LEU A 233 -25.83 6.06 1.93
C LEU A 233 -24.68 7.05 1.79
N THR A 234 -23.60 6.64 1.14
CA THR A 234 -22.46 7.49 0.81
C THR A 234 -22.11 7.32 -0.65
N VAL A 235 -21.83 8.43 -1.33
CA VAL A 235 -21.11 8.46 -2.61
C VAL A 235 -19.70 8.92 -2.33
N GLY A 236 -18.71 8.12 -2.70
CA GLY A 236 -17.29 8.37 -2.52
C GLY A 236 -16.62 8.71 -3.85
N VAL A 237 -15.72 9.68 -3.80
CA VAL A 237 -14.83 10.08 -4.89
C VAL A 237 -13.39 9.89 -4.40
N PRO A 238 -12.85 8.67 -4.48
CA PRO A 238 -11.46 8.42 -4.12
C PRO A 238 -10.52 8.93 -5.21
N PHE A 239 -9.32 9.36 -4.76
CA PHE A 239 -8.25 9.79 -5.63
C PHE A 239 -6.91 9.28 -5.12
N ILE A 240 -6.03 8.95 -6.07
CA ILE A 240 -4.70 8.41 -5.87
C ILE A 240 -3.69 9.45 -6.31
N SER A 241 -2.65 9.63 -5.52
CA SER A 241 -1.40 10.27 -5.89
C SER A 241 -0.28 9.39 -5.35
N TYR A 242 0.56 8.87 -6.22
CA TYR A 242 1.68 8.01 -5.86
C TYR A 242 2.90 8.39 -6.69
N TYR A 243 4.04 8.51 -6.03
CA TYR A 243 5.31 8.75 -6.66
C TYR A 243 6.35 7.79 -6.08
N ASN A 244 7.05 7.09 -6.95
CA ASN A 244 8.09 6.12 -6.63
C ASN A 244 9.36 6.46 -7.38
N VAL A 245 10.48 6.43 -6.68
CA VAL A 245 11.82 6.48 -7.28
C VAL A 245 12.59 5.29 -6.76
N ARG A 246 13.23 4.55 -7.68
CA ARG A 246 14.14 3.46 -7.40
C ARG A 246 15.48 3.78 -8.01
N ASN A 247 16.52 3.79 -7.20
CA ASN A 247 17.89 3.90 -7.64
C ASN A 247 18.59 2.58 -7.31
N TYR A 248 18.97 1.82 -8.32
CA TYR A 248 19.71 0.58 -8.18
C TYR A 248 21.10 0.74 -8.75
N ALA A 249 22.12 0.22 -8.08
CA ALA A 249 23.50 0.27 -8.54
C ALA A 249 24.24 -1.04 -8.29
N GLU A 250 25.15 -1.37 -9.20
CA GLU A 250 26.11 -2.45 -9.07
C GLU A 250 27.52 -1.94 -9.37
N VAL A 251 28.50 -2.39 -8.60
CA VAL A 251 29.90 -2.01 -8.75
C VAL A 251 30.76 -3.25 -8.63
N ASP A 252 31.68 -3.44 -9.57
CA ASP A 252 32.78 -4.39 -9.39
C ASP A 252 33.90 -3.74 -8.57
N LYS A 253 34.13 -4.24 -7.36
CA LYS A 253 35.22 -3.79 -6.47
C LYS A 253 36.48 -4.63 -6.58
N VAL A 254 36.41 -5.74 -7.27
CA VAL A 254 37.50 -6.70 -7.44
C VAL A 254 38.12 -6.49 -8.80
N LYS A 255 39.36 -6.02 -8.83
CA LYS A 255 40.09 -5.89 -10.11
C LYS A 255 40.38 -7.23 -10.76
N ALA A 256 40.46 -7.23 -12.10
CA ALA A 256 40.91 -8.40 -12.85
C ALA A 256 42.22 -9.00 -12.27
N PRO A 257 42.40 -10.36 -12.19
CA PRO A 257 41.53 -11.37 -12.82
C PRO A 257 40.38 -11.91 -11.95
N GLY A 258 40.06 -11.32 -10.81
CA GLY A 258 39.03 -11.80 -9.89
C GLY A 258 37.63 -11.16 -10.08
N GLY A 259 37.54 -10.06 -10.77
CA GLY A 259 36.33 -9.33 -11.08
C GLY A 259 35.68 -9.71 -12.42
N VAL A 260 34.76 -8.88 -12.90
CA VAL A 260 34.10 -9.01 -14.21
C VAL A 260 34.89 -8.21 -15.25
N PRO A 261 35.54 -8.86 -16.23
CA PRO A 261 36.31 -8.16 -17.25
C PRO A 261 35.45 -7.10 -17.97
N TYR A 262 36.04 -5.96 -18.27
CA TYR A 262 35.42 -4.76 -18.87
C TYR A 262 34.47 -4.02 -17.97
N PHE A 263 33.65 -4.68 -17.15
CA PHE A 263 32.63 -4.06 -16.32
C PHE A 263 33.25 -3.24 -15.17
N LYS A 264 32.76 -2.03 -14.97
CA LYS A 264 33.11 -1.19 -13.82
C LYS A 264 31.94 -1.01 -12.87
N ASP A 265 30.90 -0.39 -13.33
CA ASP A 265 29.68 -0.16 -12.56
C ASP A 265 28.48 0.11 -13.47
N LEU A 266 27.28 -0.05 -12.93
CA LEU A 266 26.02 0.40 -13.52
C LEU A 266 25.16 1.10 -12.48
N SER A 267 24.34 2.03 -12.94
CA SER A 267 23.21 2.55 -12.16
C SER A 267 21.95 2.56 -13.01
N TYR A 268 20.87 2.08 -12.43
CA TYR A 268 19.55 2.03 -13.04
C TYR A 268 18.57 2.77 -12.17
N ARG A 269 17.98 3.84 -12.72
CA ARG A 269 17.00 4.68 -12.08
C ARG A 269 15.65 4.49 -12.73
N GLU A 270 14.63 4.25 -11.91
CA GLU A 270 13.24 4.15 -12.32
C GLU A 270 12.42 5.18 -11.57
N GLU A 271 11.60 5.94 -12.28
CA GLU A 271 10.63 6.86 -11.70
C GLU A 271 9.22 6.49 -12.17
N LEU A 272 8.28 6.47 -11.25
CA LEU A 272 6.87 6.24 -11.55
C LEU A 272 6.02 7.28 -10.82
N SER A 273 5.21 7.99 -11.58
CA SER A 273 4.18 8.90 -11.06
C SER A 273 2.81 8.37 -11.48
N THR A 274 2.01 7.96 -10.49
CA THR A 274 0.64 7.48 -10.70
C THR A 274 -0.34 8.49 -10.13
N THR A 275 -1.30 8.92 -10.94
CA THR A 275 -2.44 9.72 -10.53
C THR A 275 -3.73 9.05 -10.98
N GLY A 276 -4.80 9.21 -10.21
CA GLY A 276 -6.07 8.64 -10.60
C GLY A 276 -7.22 9.13 -9.75
N GLY A 277 -8.40 9.07 -10.33
CA GLY A 277 -9.66 9.38 -9.66
C GLY A 277 -10.71 8.31 -9.95
N GLY A 278 -11.62 8.12 -9.01
CA GLY A 278 -12.65 7.09 -9.15
C GLY A 278 -13.96 7.45 -8.46
N ALA A 279 -14.91 6.51 -8.51
CA ALA A 279 -16.18 6.63 -7.84
C ALA A 279 -16.60 5.29 -7.22
N ASN A 280 -17.27 5.36 -6.07
CA ASN A 280 -17.90 4.24 -5.41
C ASN A 280 -19.17 4.68 -4.66
N ALA A 281 -19.93 3.70 -4.17
CA ALA A 281 -21.05 3.92 -3.28
C ALA A 281 -20.97 2.97 -2.07
N LYS A 282 -21.49 3.43 -0.94
CA LYS A 282 -21.52 2.67 0.32
C LYS A 282 -22.93 2.72 0.90
N LEU A 283 -23.45 1.56 1.30
CA LEU A 283 -24.73 1.44 1.97
C LEU A 283 -24.53 0.80 3.33
N GLY A 284 -25.21 1.32 4.36
CA GLY A 284 -25.10 0.76 5.70
C GLY A 284 -26.39 0.84 6.47
N VAL A 285 -26.52 -0.10 7.42
CA VAL A 285 -27.64 -0.20 8.35
C VAL A 285 -27.10 -0.47 9.75
N ILE A 286 -27.70 0.16 10.77
CA ILE A 286 -27.49 -0.16 12.18
C ILE A 286 -28.84 -0.40 12.83
N VAL A 287 -28.98 -1.52 13.52
CA VAL A 287 -30.19 -1.86 14.30
C VAL A 287 -29.82 -1.85 15.79
N LYS A 288 -30.73 -1.35 16.61
CA LYS A 288 -30.65 -1.34 18.07
C LYS A 288 -31.71 -2.30 18.64
N PRO A 289 -31.42 -3.62 18.77
CA PRO A 289 -32.36 -4.57 19.33
C PRO A 289 -32.70 -4.25 20.80
N GLN A 290 -31.68 -3.75 21.51
CA GLN A 290 -31.78 -3.27 22.90
C GLN A 290 -31.09 -1.90 23.03
N PRO A 291 -31.39 -1.11 24.07
CA PRO A 291 -30.79 0.22 24.24
C PRO A 291 -29.27 0.22 24.28
N ASN A 292 -28.65 -0.85 24.73
CA ASN A 292 -27.21 -1.02 24.90
C ASN A 292 -26.54 -1.86 23.81
N ILE A 293 -27.29 -2.57 22.96
CA ILE A 293 -26.75 -3.42 21.90
C ILE A 293 -27.03 -2.78 20.54
N ARG A 294 -26.01 -2.73 19.70
CA ARG A 294 -26.08 -2.26 18.33
C ARG A 294 -25.45 -3.28 17.39
N ILE A 295 -26.13 -3.59 16.30
CA ILE A 295 -25.67 -4.50 15.26
C ILE A 295 -25.69 -3.71 13.95
N GLY A 296 -24.59 -3.69 13.22
CA GLY A 296 -24.46 -3.00 11.95
C GLY A 296 -24.02 -3.93 10.83
N MET A 297 -24.45 -3.61 9.62
CA MET A 297 -23.96 -4.20 8.39
C MET A 297 -23.75 -3.10 7.37
N ALA A 298 -22.72 -3.25 6.53
CA ALA A 298 -22.52 -2.33 5.42
C ALA A 298 -21.90 -3.06 4.22
N VAL A 299 -22.14 -2.50 3.05
CA VAL A 299 -21.56 -2.95 1.79
C VAL A 299 -21.01 -1.74 1.03
N HIS A 300 -19.79 -1.88 0.51
CA HIS A 300 -19.18 -0.90 -0.37
C HIS A 300 -19.03 -1.52 -1.75
N THR A 301 -19.47 -0.79 -2.77
CA THR A 301 -19.28 -1.19 -4.16
C THR A 301 -17.80 -1.17 -4.53
N PRO A 302 -17.41 -1.85 -5.60
CA PRO A 302 -16.13 -1.57 -6.24
C PRO A 302 -15.95 -0.07 -6.49
N THR A 303 -14.71 0.38 -6.40
CA THR A 303 -14.29 1.66 -6.94
C THR A 303 -13.88 1.46 -8.39
N PHE A 304 -14.39 2.29 -9.28
CA PHE A 304 -13.98 2.35 -10.67
C PHE A 304 -13.03 3.56 -10.81
N PHE A 305 -11.76 3.27 -11.00
CA PHE A 305 -10.71 4.27 -11.19
C PHE A 305 -10.40 4.47 -12.67
N ASN A 306 -10.12 5.73 -13.05
CA ASN A 306 -9.30 6.05 -14.21
C ASN A 306 -7.92 6.45 -13.68
N VAL A 307 -6.88 5.82 -14.18
CA VAL A 307 -5.50 5.95 -13.69
C VAL A 307 -4.59 6.33 -14.85
N SER A 308 -3.65 7.21 -14.57
CA SER A 308 -2.58 7.62 -15.48
C SER A 308 -1.24 7.41 -14.80
N ASP A 309 -0.38 6.65 -15.43
CA ASP A 309 1.02 6.44 -15.06
C ASP A 309 1.92 7.23 -16.01
N ILE A 310 2.93 7.88 -15.45
CA ILE A 310 4.06 8.48 -16.17
C ILE A 310 5.31 7.83 -15.57
N TYR A 311 6.16 7.27 -16.42
CA TYR A 311 7.36 6.56 -15.99
C TYR A 311 8.56 6.99 -16.82
N GLN A 312 9.71 7.01 -16.17
CA GLN A 312 11.00 7.32 -16.74
C GLN A 312 12.03 6.33 -16.20
N ASN A 313 12.83 5.78 -17.12
CA ASN A 313 13.94 4.91 -16.80
C ASN A 313 15.23 5.49 -17.36
N GLU A 314 16.32 5.36 -16.59
CA GLU A 314 17.65 5.84 -16.93
C GLU A 314 18.66 4.76 -16.57
N LEU A 315 19.50 4.37 -17.49
CA LEU A 315 20.60 3.44 -17.28
C LEU A 315 21.92 4.10 -17.62
N THR A 316 22.83 4.14 -16.65
CA THR A 316 24.24 4.47 -16.86
C THR A 316 25.07 3.20 -16.79
N TYR A 317 25.90 2.94 -17.78
CA TYR A 317 26.80 1.80 -17.84
C TYR A 317 28.22 2.27 -18.04
N ASN A 318 29.13 1.93 -17.12
CA ASN A 318 30.55 2.27 -17.17
C ASN A 318 31.40 1.03 -17.35
N TYR A 319 32.33 1.08 -18.32
CA TYR A 319 33.17 -0.07 -18.67
C TYR A 319 34.61 0.37 -19.08
N PHE A 320 35.53 -0.56 -19.04
CA PHE A 320 36.91 -0.37 -19.49
C PHE A 320 37.08 -0.86 -20.95
N GLU A 321 37.94 -0.21 -21.71
CA GLU A 321 38.25 -0.65 -23.09
C GLU A 321 38.99 -2.00 -23.16
N ASN A 322 39.60 -2.42 -22.06
CA ASN A 322 40.35 -3.67 -22.03
C ASN A 322 40.03 -4.50 -20.77
N ALA A 323 40.15 -5.83 -20.94
CA ALA A 323 39.83 -6.79 -19.89
C ALA A 323 40.73 -6.72 -18.64
N ASN A 324 41.87 -6.02 -18.70
CA ASN A 324 42.79 -5.84 -17.58
C ASN A 324 42.46 -4.58 -16.75
N GLU A 325 41.40 -3.87 -17.13
CA GLU A 325 40.89 -2.65 -16.44
C GLU A 325 41.98 -1.58 -16.25
N THR A 326 42.89 -1.48 -17.23
CA THR A 326 43.95 -0.46 -17.27
C THR A 326 43.53 0.69 -18.17
N GLY A 327 43.66 1.91 -17.68
CA GLY A 327 43.29 3.12 -18.45
C GLY A 327 42.02 3.81 -17.90
N ALA A 328 41.52 4.73 -18.72
CA ALA A 328 40.25 5.40 -18.41
C ALA A 328 39.09 4.46 -18.71
N PHE A 329 37.99 4.59 -17.94
CA PHE A 329 36.74 3.95 -18.27
C PHE A 329 35.93 4.84 -19.23
N LEU A 330 35.10 4.20 -20.05
CA LEU A 330 34.09 4.85 -20.88
C LEU A 330 32.75 4.79 -20.13
N GLY A 331 31.94 5.81 -20.28
CA GLY A 331 30.59 5.86 -19.74
C GLY A 331 29.59 6.07 -20.87
N SER A 332 28.45 5.39 -20.76
CA SER A 332 27.32 5.61 -21.64
C SER A 332 26.03 5.65 -20.82
N GLU A 333 25.09 6.46 -21.25
CA GLU A 333 23.81 6.69 -20.58
C GLU A 333 22.69 6.65 -21.62
N ALA A 334 21.57 6.03 -21.26
CA ALA A 334 20.37 6.00 -22.07
C ALA A 334 19.14 6.20 -21.19
N THR A 335 18.12 6.87 -21.73
CA THR A 335 16.87 7.19 -21.01
C THR A 335 15.66 6.85 -21.86
N ALA A 336 14.59 6.44 -21.19
CA ALA A 336 13.28 6.23 -21.81
C ALA A 336 12.17 6.82 -20.95
N GLU A 337 11.19 7.46 -21.58
CA GLU A 337 10.01 8.04 -20.95
C GLU A 337 8.75 7.50 -21.60
N GLY A 338 7.70 7.31 -20.79
CA GLY A 338 6.41 6.84 -21.27
C GLY A 338 5.26 7.22 -20.39
N SER A 339 4.06 7.07 -20.92
CA SER A 339 2.83 7.25 -20.17
C SER A 339 1.80 6.21 -20.59
N PHE A 340 0.97 5.79 -19.61
CA PHE A 340 -0.08 4.82 -19.87
C PHE A 340 -1.35 5.16 -19.08
N GLU A 341 -2.49 5.16 -19.77
CA GLU A 341 -3.80 5.39 -19.17
C GLU A 341 -4.63 4.12 -19.19
N TYR A 342 -5.21 3.78 -18.06
CA TYR A 342 -6.01 2.57 -17.90
C TYR A 342 -7.13 2.76 -16.87
N ARG A 343 -8.04 1.79 -16.84
CA ARG A 343 -9.08 1.69 -15.84
C ARG A 343 -8.76 0.57 -14.87
N PHE A 344 -9.13 0.77 -13.62
CA PHE A 344 -8.95 -0.22 -12.58
C PHE A 344 -10.20 -0.33 -11.71
N LYS A 345 -10.67 -1.57 -11.51
CA LYS A 345 -11.83 -1.90 -10.67
C LYS A 345 -11.38 -2.62 -9.42
N THR A 346 -11.73 -2.08 -8.23
CA THR A 346 -11.44 -2.71 -6.93
C THR A 346 -12.52 -3.75 -6.54
N PRO A 347 -12.27 -4.56 -5.49
CA PRO A 347 -13.26 -5.51 -4.98
C PRO A 347 -14.45 -4.84 -4.29
N TRP A 348 -15.54 -5.61 -4.12
CA TRP A 348 -16.57 -5.36 -3.13
C TRP A 348 -16.02 -5.52 -1.71
N ARG A 349 -16.55 -4.75 -0.74
CA ARG A 349 -16.24 -4.87 0.68
C ARG A 349 -17.50 -5.09 1.49
N TYR A 350 -17.47 -6.02 2.41
CA TYR A 350 -18.60 -6.36 3.27
C TYR A 350 -18.21 -6.21 4.73
N PHE A 351 -19.05 -5.54 5.51
CA PHE A 351 -18.80 -5.25 6.91
C PHE A 351 -19.88 -5.80 7.80
N GLY A 352 -19.47 -6.45 8.89
CA GLY A 352 -20.31 -6.81 10.01
C GLY A 352 -19.82 -6.11 11.28
N ASN A 353 -20.70 -5.43 12.00
CA ASN A 353 -20.34 -4.61 13.15
C ASN A 353 -21.19 -4.96 14.37
N VAL A 354 -20.58 -4.93 15.56
CA VAL A 354 -21.28 -5.06 16.83
C VAL A 354 -20.78 -4.00 17.81
N GLY A 355 -21.69 -3.49 18.61
CA GLY A 355 -21.36 -2.51 19.64
C GLY A 355 -22.18 -2.70 20.91
N LEU A 356 -21.50 -2.66 22.05
CA LEU A 356 -22.08 -2.69 23.37
C LEU A 356 -21.85 -1.35 24.07
N VAL A 357 -22.92 -0.60 24.31
CA VAL A 357 -22.88 0.67 25.04
C VAL A 357 -23.06 0.42 26.53
N LEU A 358 -22.10 0.82 27.32
CA LEU A 358 -22.05 0.63 28.77
C LEU A 358 -22.65 1.83 29.53
N GLY A 359 -23.82 2.27 29.09
CA GLY A 359 -24.51 3.45 29.63
C GLY A 359 -23.67 4.70 29.48
N LYS A 360 -23.41 5.43 30.57
CA LYS A 360 -22.55 6.62 30.59
C LYS A 360 -21.04 6.30 30.76
N LYS A 361 -20.68 5.01 30.91
CA LYS A 361 -19.32 4.59 31.23
C LYS A 361 -18.43 4.39 29.98
N GLY A 362 -19.04 4.23 28.79
CA GLY A 362 -18.32 4.02 27.54
C GLY A 362 -18.95 2.98 26.64
N PHE A 363 -18.13 2.35 25.79
CA PHE A 363 -18.56 1.28 24.90
C PHE A 363 -17.40 0.31 24.58
N ILE A 364 -17.79 -0.87 24.10
CA ILE A 364 -16.90 -1.85 23.44
C ILE A 364 -17.49 -2.14 22.07
N SER A 365 -16.66 -2.33 21.07
CA SER A 365 -17.08 -2.60 19.70
C SER A 365 -16.17 -3.57 18.99
N GLY A 366 -16.75 -4.28 18.01
CA GLY A 366 -16.05 -5.17 17.10
C GLY A 366 -16.58 -5.00 15.68
N GLU A 367 -15.69 -5.23 14.73
CA GLU A 367 -15.97 -5.13 13.30
C GLU A 367 -15.19 -6.20 12.55
N VAL A 368 -15.84 -6.80 11.57
CA VAL A 368 -15.22 -7.72 10.60
C VAL A 368 -15.45 -7.16 9.22
N GLU A 369 -14.40 -7.07 8.44
CA GLU A 369 -14.43 -6.73 7.01
C GLU A 369 -13.97 -7.94 6.21
N TYR A 370 -14.70 -8.23 5.12
CA TYR A 370 -14.36 -9.27 4.15
C TYR A 370 -14.15 -8.67 2.77
N VAL A 371 -13.06 -9.03 2.11
CA VAL A 371 -12.70 -8.58 0.75
C VAL A 371 -12.14 -9.75 -0.04
N ASN A 372 -12.61 -9.94 -1.29
CA ASN A 372 -12.01 -10.87 -2.23
C ASN A 372 -11.12 -10.13 -3.24
N TYR A 373 -9.83 -10.06 -2.97
CA TYR A 373 -8.87 -9.34 -3.81
C TYR A 373 -8.64 -9.97 -5.19
N ALA A 374 -8.98 -11.24 -5.39
CA ALA A 374 -8.96 -11.89 -6.71
C ALA A 374 -9.98 -11.29 -7.71
N SER A 375 -10.92 -10.47 -7.24
CA SER A 375 -11.91 -9.78 -8.08
C SER A 375 -11.48 -8.39 -8.58
N ASN A 376 -10.25 -7.94 -8.26
CA ASN A 376 -9.64 -6.77 -8.90
C ASN A 376 -9.55 -7.00 -10.41
N ARG A 377 -9.70 -5.95 -11.21
CA ARG A 377 -9.57 -6.03 -12.67
C ARG A 377 -8.94 -4.76 -13.22
N PHE A 378 -7.95 -4.94 -14.08
CA PHE A 378 -7.50 -3.93 -15.01
C PHE A 378 -8.36 -3.93 -16.26
N ASN A 379 -8.44 -2.79 -16.92
CA ASN A 379 -8.97 -2.65 -18.27
C ASN A 379 -8.07 -1.69 -19.05
N TYR A 380 -7.41 -2.24 -20.06
CA TYR A 380 -6.44 -1.56 -20.91
C TYR A 380 -7.07 -1.30 -22.27
N ASN A 381 -7.32 -0.03 -22.59
CA ASN A 381 -7.94 0.34 -23.86
C ASN A 381 -7.03 -0.05 -25.03
N GLY A 382 -7.45 -1.08 -25.81
CA GLY A 382 -6.73 -1.51 -27.01
C GLY A 382 -5.62 -2.54 -26.81
N PHE A 383 -5.42 -3.05 -25.57
CA PHE A 383 -4.38 -4.05 -25.22
C PHE A 383 -5.00 -5.28 -24.54
N GLU A 384 -5.91 -5.96 -25.25
CA GLU A 384 -6.73 -7.05 -24.67
C GLU A 384 -5.88 -8.25 -24.18
N GLU A 385 -4.78 -8.58 -24.84
CA GLU A 385 -3.90 -9.68 -24.47
C GLU A 385 -3.21 -9.39 -23.13
N ALA A 386 -2.56 -8.24 -23.00
CA ALA A 386 -1.92 -7.78 -21.78
C ALA A 386 -2.91 -7.59 -20.62
N GLU A 387 -4.15 -7.13 -20.91
CA GLU A 387 -5.24 -7.06 -19.95
C GLU A 387 -5.59 -8.46 -19.41
N ASN A 388 -5.77 -9.44 -20.29
CA ASN A 388 -6.12 -10.80 -19.91
C ASN A 388 -5.02 -11.44 -19.05
N GLU A 389 -3.75 -11.31 -19.43
CA GLU A 389 -2.63 -11.82 -18.68
C GLU A 389 -2.55 -11.22 -17.26
N SER A 390 -2.63 -9.89 -17.15
CA SER A 390 -2.64 -9.19 -15.87
C SER A 390 -3.82 -9.66 -14.99
N ASN A 391 -5.00 -9.83 -15.57
CA ASN A 391 -6.19 -10.27 -14.86
C ASN A 391 -6.13 -11.74 -14.45
N ILE A 392 -5.47 -12.60 -15.22
CA ILE A 392 -5.18 -14.00 -14.86
C ILE A 392 -4.20 -14.05 -13.69
N GLU A 393 -3.13 -13.24 -13.73
CA GLU A 393 -2.16 -13.15 -12.64
C GLU A 393 -2.82 -12.68 -11.34
N ILE A 394 -3.66 -11.63 -11.39
CA ILE A 394 -4.45 -11.17 -10.24
C ILE A 394 -5.27 -12.31 -9.65
N ALA A 395 -6.05 -13.00 -10.49
CA ALA A 395 -6.89 -14.11 -10.04
C ALA A 395 -6.07 -15.31 -9.53
N GLY A 396 -4.87 -15.53 -10.07
CA GLY A 396 -3.96 -16.59 -9.65
C GLY A 396 -3.33 -16.32 -8.28
N ARG A 397 -2.84 -15.12 -8.04
CA ARG A 397 -2.02 -14.78 -6.87
C ARG A 397 -2.80 -14.19 -5.70
N LEU A 398 -3.89 -13.46 -5.96
CA LEU A 398 -4.69 -12.83 -4.91
C LEU A 398 -5.89 -13.68 -4.50
N GLY A 399 -6.32 -13.54 -3.24
CA GLY A 399 -7.37 -14.31 -2.61
C GLY A 399 -8.30 -13.47 -1.75
N GLN A 400 -8.91 -14.16 -0.81
CA GLN A 400 -9.82 -13.58 0.18
C GLN A 400 -9.02 -13.09 1.38
N ALA A 401 -9.36 -11.92 1.90
CA ALA A 401 -8.78 -11.40 3.12
C ALA A 401 -9.85 -10.91 4.09
N VAL A 402 -9.53 -11.04 5.37
CA VAL A 402 -10.38 -10.63 6.48
C VAL A 402 -9.63 -9.62 7.34
N ALA A 403 -10.30 -8.52 7.69
CA ALA A 403 -9.83 -7.62 8.72
C ALA A 403 -10.76 -7.70 9.94
N ILE A 404 -10.19 -7.89 11.12
CA ILE A 404 -10.90 -7.89 12.39
C ILE A 404 -10.44 -6.66 13.16
N ARG A 405 -11.38 -5.85 13.60
CA ARG A 405 -11.13 -4.64 14.38
C ARG A 405 -11.90 -4.69 15.68
N MET A 406 -11.23 -4.39 16.77
CA MET A 406 -11.84 -4.35 18.11
C MET A 406 -11.37 -3.10 18.83
N GLY A 407 -12.26 -2.53 19.65
CA GLY A 407 -11.89 -1.37 20.43
C GLY A 407 -12.93 -0.96 21.45
N GLY A 408 -12.55 0.05 22.23
CA GLY A 408 -13.43 0.59 23.25
C GLY A 408 -13.07 2.00 23.70
N GLU A 409 -14.04 2.64 24.31
CA GLU A 409 -13.91 3.95 24.95
C GLU A 409 -14.39 3.85 26.39
N ALA A 410 -13.57 4.31 27.34
CA ALA A 410 -13.91 4.47 28.74
C ALA A 410 -14.09 5.95 29.08
N VAL A 411 -15.20 6.27 29.72
CA VAL A 411 -15.52 7.60 30.24
C VAL A 411 -14.92 7.73 31.64
N ILE A 412 -13.85 8.49 31.78
CA ILE A 412 -13.16 8.68 33.07
C ILE A 412 -13.82 9.78 33.90
N SER A 413 -14.31 10.82 33.19
CA SER A 413 -15.08 11.89 33.82
C SER A 413 -16.06 12.48 32.81
N ASN A 414 -16.82 13.49 33.20
CA ASN A 414 -17.78 14.13 32.28
C ASN A 414 -17.14 14.63 30.97
N VAL A 415 -15.84 14.93 30.98
CA VAL A 415 -15.12 15.50 29.84
C VAL A 415 -13.99 14.62 29.31
N TYR A 416 -13.38 13.74 30.11
CA TYR A 416 -12.21 12.97 29.70
C TYR A 416 -12.58 11.53 29.27
N ARG A 417 -11.93 11.06 28.22
CA ARG A 417 -12.13 9.73 27.60
C ARG A 417 -10.78 9.06 27.40
N LEU A 418 -10.72 7.75 27.63
CA LEU A 418 -9.59 6.90 27.24
C LEU A 418 -10.08 5.87 26.22
N ARG A 419 -9.22 5.46 25.31
CA ARG A 419 -9.53 4.54 24.20
C ARG A 419 -8.38 3.59 23.95
N ALA A 420 -8.74 2.39 23.55
CA ALA A 420 -7.77 1.41 23.04
C ALA A 420 -8.41 0.64 21.90
N GLY A 421 -7.59 0.18 20.97
CA GLY A 421 -8.02 -0.56 19.80
C GLY A 421 -6.96 -1.51 19.27
N LEU A 422 -7.44 -2.58 18.65
CA LEU A 422 -6.66 -3.63 18.02
C LEU A 422 -7.23 -3.88 16.63
N GLN A 423 -6.34 -4.02 15.63
CA GLN A 423 -6.70 -4.42 14.26
C GLN A 423 -5.83 -5.59 13.86
N PHE A 424 -6.45 -6.56 13.21
CA PHE A 424 -5.80 -7.75 12.67
C PHE A 424 -6.21 -7.90 11.21
N TYR A 425 -5.23 -8.06 10.32
CA TYR A 425 -5.44 -8.22 8.88
C TYR A 425 -4.77 -9.50 8.41
N THR A 426 -5.48 -10.33 7.66
CA THR A 426 -4.86 -11.44 6.93
C THR A 426 -4.27 -10.93 5.62
N SER A 427 -3.33 -11.69 5.05
CA SER A 427 -2.74 -11.37 3.76
C SER A 427 -3.79 -11.43 2.63
N PRO A 428 -3.71 -10.52 1.63
CA PRO A 428 -4.49 -10.63 0.40
C PRO A 428 -3.92 -11.65 -0.59
N PHE A 429 -2.73 -12.19 -0.38
CA PHE A 429 -2.09 -13.19 -1.23
C PHE A 429 -2.52 -14.60 -0.83
N LYS A 430 -2.76 -15.50 -1.81
CA LYS A 430 -3.24 -16.85 -1.56
C LYS A 430 -2.26 -17.73 -0.78
N ASP A 431 -0.98 -17.57 -1.09
CA ASP A 431 0.09 -18.44 -0.56
C ASP A 431 0.86 -17.77 0.58
N ASP A 432 0.30 -16.69 1.15
CA ASP A 432 0.91 -15.94 2.24
C ASP A 432 0.00 -15.99 3.48
N GLU A 433 0.44 -16.73 4.48
CA GLU A 433 -0.24 -16.85 5.78
C GLU A 433 0.17 -15.74 6.76
N THR A 434 0.92 -14.74 6.32
CA THR A 434 1.32 -13.64 7.20
C THR A 434 0.11 -12.81 7.62
N SER A 435 0.24 -12.18 8.75
CA SER A 435 -0.79 -11.31 9.28
C SER A 435 -0.19 -10.00 9.78
N LYS A 436 -0.99 -8.95 9.74
CA LYS A 436 -0.61 -7.63 10.20
C LYS A 436 -1.45 -7.23 11.40
N THR A 437 -0.78 -6.87 12.50
CA THR A 437 -1.44 -6.41 13.71
C THR A 437 -1.13 -4.93 13.95
N ILE A 438 -2.16 -4.16 14.28
CA ILE A 438 -2.06 -2.74 14.55
C ILE A 438 -2.65 -2.47 15.93
N LEU A 439 -1.87 -1.77 16.76
CA LEU A 439 -2.27 -1.34 18.09
C LEU A 439 -2.53 0.16 18.10
N SER A 440 -3.58 0.58 18.82
CA SER A 440 -3.93 1.98 18.96
C SER A 440 -4.30 2.27 20.42
N ILE A 441 -3.85 3.41 20.92
CA ILE A 441 -4.23 3.96 22.20
C ILE A 441 -4.48 5.45 22.06
N GLY A 442 -5.42 5.99 22.81
CA GLY A 442 -5.72 7.40 22.72
C GLY A 442 -6.53 7.93 23.89
N GLY A 443 -6.70 9.23 23.88
CA GLY A 443 -7.52 9.92 24.85
C GLY A 443 -8.06 11.21 24.29
N GLY A 444 -8.97 11.84 25.02
CA GLY A 444 -9.48 13.13 24.59
C GLY A 444 -10.33 13.82 25.63
N ARG A 445 -10.51 15.12 25.38
CA ARG A 445 -11.39 15.99 26.14
C ARG A 445 -12.57 16.40 25.26
N ARG A 446 -13.78 16.06 25.69
CA ARG A 446 -15.02 16.41 24.98
C ARG A 446 -15.86 17.35 25.81
N GLY A 447 -15.80 18.63 25.46
CA GLY A 447 -16.66 19.67 26.02
C GLY A 447 -18.00 19.76 25.31
N GLU A 448 -18.81 20.74 25.71
CA GLU A 448 -20.14 20.99 25.07
C GLU A 448 -20.01 21.50 23.64
N LYS A 449 -19.08 22.44 23.39
CA LYS A 449 -18.86 23.08 22.09
C LYS A 449 -17.60 22.59 21.38
N TYR A 450 -16.50 22.39 22.10
CA TYR A 450 -15.20 22.03 21.52
C TYR A 450 -14.75 20.69 22.07
N PHE A 451 -13.99 19.97 21.25
CA PHE A 451 -13.32 18.73 21.64
C PHE A 451 -11.92 18.64 21.04
N PHE A 452 -11.07 17.90 21.76
CA PHE A 452 -9.73 17.58 21.35
C PHE A 452 -9.45 16.11 21.68
N ASP A 453 -8.97 15.36 20.72
CA ASP A 453 -8.59 13.94 20.85
C ASP A 453 -7.17 13.74 20.34
N VAL A 454 -6.45 12.78 20.94
CA VAL A 454 -5.13 12.32 20.49
C VAL A 454 -5.11 10.81 20.41
N CYS A 455 -4.41 10.26 19.42
CA CYS A 455 -4.21 8.83 19.22
C CYS A 455 -2.77 8.55 18.83
N PHE A 456 -2.19 7.55 19.46
CA PHE A 456 -0.97 6.88 19.00
C PHE A 456 -1.33 5.52 18.40
N ARG A 457 -0.82 5.25 17.19
CA ARG A 457 -1.01 4.01 16.43
C ARG A 457 0.34 3.42 16.11
N TYR A 458 0.48 2.11 16.32
CA TYR A 458 1.71 1.36 16.08
C TYR A 458 1.42 0.09 15.29
N ASN A 459 2.25 -0.18 14.28
CA ASN A 459 2.30 -1.49 13.65
C ASN A 459 3.75 -1.85 13.27
N GLN A 460 4.00 -3.15 13.17
CA GLN A 460 5.23 -3.72 12.65
C GLN A 460 4.90 -4.98 11.85
N PHE A 461 5.53 -5.12 10.70
CA PHE A 461 5.38 -6.29 9.84
C PHE A 461 6.63 -6.47 8.98
N ASN A 462 6.80 -7.68 8.46
CA ASN A 462 7.93 -8.02 7.60
C ASN A 462 7.44 -8.31 6.19
N GLU A 463 8.26 -7.97 5.23
CA GLU A 463 8.07 -8.24 3.80
C GLU A 463 9.37 -8.76 3.22
N VAL A 464 9.26 -9.53 2.14
CA VAL A 464 10.39 -9.93 1.31
C VAL A 464 10.16 -9.34 -0.07
N PHE A 465 11.20 -8.79 -0.67
CA PHE A 465 11.13 -8.34 -2.05
C PHE A 465 12.40 -8.71 -2.83
N PHE A 466 12.27 -8.71 -4.15
CA PHE A 466 13.34 -8.97 -5.10
C PHE A 466 13.56 -7.70 -5.92
N PRO A 467 14.78 -7.12 -5.92
CA PRO A 467 15.11 -5.93 -6.73
C PRO A 467 14.80 -6.14 -8.21
N TYR A 468 15.08 -7.33 -8.71
CA TYR A 468 14.74 -7.81 -10.05
C TYR A 468 14.55 -9.33 -10.02
N LEU A 469 13.85 -9.86 -11.04
CA LEU A 469 13.63 -11.30 -11.20
C LEU A 469 14.39 -11.79 -12.43
N THR A 470 15.01 -12.98 -12.29
CA THR A 470 15.71 -13.71 -13.34
C THR A 470 15.24 -15.16 -13.34
N GLN A 471 15.34 -15.82 -14.49
CA GLN A 471 14.99 -17.24 -14.62
C GLN A 471 16.20 -18.14 -14.33
N ASN A 472 17.38 -17.73 -14.80
CA ASN A 472 18.59 -18.56 -14.80
C ASN A 472 19.68 -18.05 -13.86
N ALA A 473 19.53 -16.85 -13.30
CA ALA A 473 20.49 -16.27 -12.37
C ALA A 473 19.99 -16.34 -10.91
N PRO A 474 20.90 -16.27 -9.92
CA PRO A 474 20.52 -16.28 -8.51
C PRO A 474 19.59 -15.10 -8.16
N LEU A 475 18.44 -15.40 -7.56
CA LEU A 475 17.51 -14.38 -7.08
C LEU A 475 18.14 -13.57 -5.95
N GLN A 476 17.91 -12.26 -6.00
CA GLN A 476 18.36 -11.30 -4.99
C GLN A 476 17.24 -11.07 -3.99
N GLU A 477 17.22 -11.82 -2.91
CA GLU A 477 16.18 -11.73 -1.89
C GLU A 477 16.57 -10.71 -0.83
N VAL A 478 15.67 -9.78 -0.53
CA VAL A 478 15.85 -8.73 0.49
C VAL A 478 14.76 -8.85 1.55
N ASP A 479 15.17 -9.17 2.78
CA ASP A 479 14.31 -9.06 3.96
C ASP A 479 14.08 -7.59 4.31
N LYS A 480 12.84 -7.24 4.60
CA LYS A 480 12.44 -5.88 4.98
C LYS A 480 11.50 -5.89 6.18
N ALA A 481 11.93 -5.33 7.29
CA ALA A 481 11.11 -5.07 8.46
C ALA A 481 10.63 -3.62 8.45
N ILE A 482 9.32 -3.41 8.52
CA ILE A 482 8.69 -2.08 8.51
C ILE A 482 8.04 -1.84 9.85
N MET A 483 8.39 -0.72 10.49
CA MET A 483 7.77 -0.21 11.70
C MET A 483 7.13 1.14 11.38
N LYS A 484 5.80 1.24 11.57
CA LYS A 484 5.04 2.48 11.33
C LYS A 484 4.41 2.97 12.62
N GLN A 485 4.69 4.21 12.96
CA GLN A 485 4.14 4.90 14.12
C GLN A 485 3.39 6.14 13.63
N SER A 486 2.21 6.39 14.19
CA SER A 486 1.43 7.57 13.83
C SER A 486 0.89 8.25 15.08
N LEU A 487 1.05 9.56 15.14
CA LEU A 487 0.45 10.41 16.16
C LEU A 487 -0.62 11.27 15.47
N ILE A 488 -1.87 11.06 15.85
CA ILE A 488 -3.04 11.68 15.22
C ILE A 488 -3.68 12.62 16.24
N PHE A 489 -3.95 13.82 15.84
CA PHE A 489 -4.70 14.79 16.62
C PHE A 489 -6.05 15.04 15.96
N THR A 490 -7.07 15.32 16.74
CA THR A 490 -8.35 15.81 16.21
C THR A 490 -8.81 17.00 17.04
N VAL A 491 -9.13 18.06 16.35
CA VAL A 491 -9.83 19.22 16.92
C VAL A 491 -11.18 19.35 16.26
N GLY A 492 -12.19 19.69 17.03
CA GLY A 492 -13.52 19.86 16.46
C GLY A 492 -14.43 20.75 17.28
N SER A 493 -15.51 21.17 16.61
CA SER A 493 -16.51 22.07 17.16
C SER A 493 -17.92 21.55 16.85
N LYS A 494 -18.82 21.70 17.80
CA LYS A 494 -20.26 21.40 17.68
C LYS A 494 -21.05 22.71 17.65
N PHE A 495 -22.05 22.74 16.82
CA PHE A 495 -22.91 23.92 16.65
C PHE A 495 -24.36 23.56 16.32
#